data_8323acb698af73842c40d060104f894b
#
_entry.id   8323acb698af73842c40d060104f894b
#
_cell.length_a   1.000
_cell.length_b   1.000
_cell.length_c   1.000
_cell.angle_alpha   90.00
_cell.angle_beta   90.00
_cell.angle_gamma   90.00
#
_symmetry.space_group_name_H-M   'P 1'
#
loop_
_entity.id
_entity.type
_entity.pdbx_description
1 polymer ?
#
loop_
_entity_poly.entity_id
_entity_poly.type
_entity_poly.pdbx_seq_one_letter_code
_entity_poly.pdbx_strand_id
1 'polypeptide(L)'
;MIGYICTDNRNIKDDIKYEVGKRYKIKTEENFIFYERSINDFKDILICDKIYKIKVYDNSDNDGTRNYKILCEINYKNLLNSENKNEQIMSAIKNKEESILKKLIQSDKCNDIMAVIKSGVHKYLDKIAESENKFMIAFLIKLKGRNKDLDNFINCDNDEIKCQIANVGRHKDLDILINSRNFYAIHSVLKNGRSKDIDKYMEDIDDCFYCSSIIKTGIDKYLDIFINNENDYSLNIVEQGRKCDLDVLVHNKDKLVKEIVASHGFDDHLDILEKENNYNINQIINKLRGKRDL
;
A
#
# COMPACT_ATOMS: atom_id res chain seq x y z
N MET A 1 1.26 -26.21 12.21
CA MET A 1 0.66 -25.68 10.93
C MET A 1 1.79 -25.39 9.95
N ILE A 2 1.53 -25.53 8.65
CA ILE A 2 2.51 -25.13 7.60
C ILE A 2 2.12 -23.74 7.10
N GLY A 3 3.11 -22.92 6.84
CA GLY A 3 2.94 -21.58 6.28
C GLY A 3 4.12 -21.19 5.38
N TYR A 4 4.10 -19.99 4.90
CA TYR A 4 5.15 -19.43 4.02
C TYR A 4 5.53 -18.04 4.50
N ILE A 5 6.81 -17.69 4.35
CA ILE A 5 7.35 -16.37 4.64
C ILE A 5 8.14 -15.87 3.42
N CYS A 6 7.98 -14.61 3.11
CA CYS A 6 8.63 -13.94 1.99
C CYS A 6 9.76 -13.03 2.47
N THR A 7 10.86 -13.00 1.73
CA THR A 7 12.04 -12.18 2.05
C THR A 7 12.59 -11.51 0.79
N ASP A 8 13.52 -10.56 0.97
CA ASP A 8 14.38 -10.03 -0.08
C ASP A 8 15.49 -11.01 -0.50
N ASN A 9 16.29 -10.63 -1.50
CA ASN A 9 17.42 -11.43 -1.99
C ASN A 9 18.49 -11.74 -0.92
N ARG A 10 18.55 -10.93 0.14
CA ARG A 10 19.51 -11.09 1.24
C ARG A 10 19.00 -12.03 2.34
N ASN A 11 17.78 -12.56 2.19
CA ASN A 11 17.02 -13.33 3.19
C ASN A 11 16.60 -12.48 4.40
N ILE A 12 16.43 -11.17 4.20
CA ILE A 12 16.07 -10.24 5.27
C ILE A 12 14.61 -9.83 5.11
N LYS A 13 13.89 -9.84 6.22
CA LYS A 13 12.58 -9.21 6.37
C LYS A 13 12.52 -8.65 7.79
N ASP A 14 12.07 -7.40 7.94
CA ASP A 14 11.93 -6.73 9.23
C ASP A 14 13.24 -6.81 10.06
N ASP A 15 14.39 -6.57 9.40
CA ASP A 15 15.76 -6.68 9.94
C ASP A 15 16.17 -8.07 10.45
N ILE A 16 15.33 -9.08 10.28
CA ILE A 16 15.64 -10.46 10.64
C ILE A 16 16.19 -11.21 9.43
N LYS A 17 17.39 -11.74 9.55
CA LYS A 17 18.00 -12.64 8.55
C LYS A 17 17.52 -14.07 8.78
N TYR A 18 16.81 -14.64 7.79
CA TYR A 18 16.26 -15.99 7.85
C TYR A 18 17.24 -17.04 7.33
N GLU A 19 17.37 -18.15 8.08
CA GLU A 19 18.21 -19.29 7.73
C GLU A 19 17.43 -20.61 7.90
N VAL A 20 17.60 -21.52 6.93
CA VAL A 20 16.96 -22.83 6.96
C VAL A 20 17.37 -23.59 8.22
N GLY A 21 16.41 -24.25 8.85
CA GLY A 21 16.63 -25.05 10.07
C GLY A 21 16.53 -24.26 11.38
N LYS A 22 16.65 -22.93 11.35
CA LYS A 22 16.55 -22.10 12.56
C LYS A 22 15.10 -21.88 12.98
N ARG A 23 14.91 -21.57 14.26
CA ARG A 23 13.63 -21.18 14.87
C ARG A 23 13.63 -19.68 15.12
N TYR A 24 12.45 -19.06 14.92
CA TYR A 24 12.22 -17.64 15.10
C TYR A 24 10.94 -17.41 15.91
N LYS A 25 10.89 -16.28 16.61
CA LYS A 25 9.68 -15.76 17.27
C LYS A 25 9.20 -14.52 16.53
N ILE A 26 7.90 -14.41 16.26
CA ILE A 26 7.29 -13.24 15.62
C ILE A 26 6.04 -12.84 16.41
N LYS A 27 5.85 -11.53 16.62
CA LYS A 27 4.58 -10.96 17.06
C LYS A 27 3.58 -11.08 15.93
N THR A 28 2.38 -11.59 16.23
CA THR A 28 1.36 -11.95 15.22
C THR A 28 0.79 -10.77 14.44
N GLU A 29 0.97 -9.54 14.92
CA GLU A 29 0.42 -8.34 14.30
C GLU A 29 1.28 -7.77 13.14
N GLU A 30 2.58 -8.14 13.05
CA GLU A 30 3.54 -7.46 12.17
C GLU A 30 4.00 -8.27 10.96
N ASN A 31 3.66 -9.57 10.86
CA ASN A 31 4.28 -10.43 9.85
C ASN A 31 3.30 -11.30 9.09
N PHE A 32 3.29 -11.14 7.78
CA PHE A 32 2.53 -11.94 6.82
C PHE A 32 3.05 -13.39 6.79
N ILE A 33 2.49 -14.23 7.66
CA ILE A 33 2.63 -15.68 7.57
C ILE A 33 1.40 -16.17 6.80
N PHE A 34 1.62 -16.61 5.56
CA PHE A 34 0.57 -17.19 4.75
C PHE A 34 0.36 -18.65 5.15
N TYR A 35 -0.82 -18.95 5.66
CA TYR A 35 -1.21 -20.33 5.95
C TYR A 35 -1.71 -21.03 4.68
N GLU A 36 -1.52 -22.33 4.58
CA GLU A 36 -1.92 -23.15 3.44
C GLU A 36 -3.40 -22.99 3.02
N ARG A 37 -4.28 -22.53 3.95
CA ARG A 37 -5.69 -22.26 3.72
C ARG A 37 -6.03 -20.82 3.31
N SER A 38 -5.13 -19.87 3.45
CA SER A 38 -5.37 -18.42 3.20
C SER A 38 -4.59 -17.84 2.02
N ILE A 39 -4.09 -18.68 1.13
CA ILE A 39 -3.36 -18.26 -0.08
C ILE A 39 -4.26 -17.43 -1.06
N ASN A 40 -5.34 -16.86 -0.61
CA ASN A 40 -6.10 -15.87 -1.37
C ASN A 40 -5.39 -14.51 -1.47
N ASP A 41 -4.40 -14.24 -0.59
CA ASP A 41 -3.60 -13.01 -0.60
C ASP A 41 -2.26 -13.18 -1.34
N PHE A 42 -2.32 -13.75 -2.53
CA PHE A 42 -1.17 -13.94 -3.44
C PHE A 42 -0.40 -12.66 -3.79
N LYS A 43 -0.94 -11.50 -3.48
CA LYS A 43 -0.37 -10.21 -3.88
C LYS A 43 1.07 -10.05 -3.38
N ASP A 44 1.31 -10.41 -2.13
CA ASP A 44 2.59 -10.13 -1.48
C ASP A 44 3.64 -11.20 -1.77
N ILE A 45 3.23 -12.46 -1.98
CA ILE A 45 4.14 -13.55 -2.33
C ILE A 45 4.82 -13.32 -3.70
N LEU A 46 4.13 -12.69 -4.63
CA LEU A 46 4.64 -12.43 -5.99
C LEU A 46 5.67 -11.29 -6.05
N ILE A 47 5.77 -10.48 -5.00
CA ILE A 47 6.71 -9.36 -4.90
C ILE A 47 8.04 -9.83 -4.28
N CYS A 48 8.04 -10.97 -3.58
CA CYS A 48 9.18 -11.46 -2.84
C CYS A 48 10.26 -12.04 -3.74
N ASP A 49 11.51 -11.84 -3.37
CA ASP A 49 12.66 -12.44 -4.06
C ASP A 49 12.81 -13.90 -3.69
N LYS A 50 12.57 -14.24 -2.43
CA LYS A 50 12.64 -15.60 -1.90
C LYS A 50 11.44 -15.95 -1.03
N ILE A 51 11.07 -17.23 -1.07
CA ILE A 51 10.00 -17.79 -0.24
C ILE A 51 10.56 -18.97 0.55
N TYR A 52 10.21 -19.01 1.82
CA TYR A 52 10.53 -20.11 2.72
C TYR A 52 9.28 -20.82 3.18
N LYS A 53 9.29 -22.16 3.11
CA LYS A 53 8.28 -23.00 3.78
C LYS A 53 8.62 -23.06 5.26
N ILE A 54 7.63 -22.82 6.11
CA ILE A 54 7.80 -22.79 7.56
C ILE A 54 6.87 -23.78 8.26
N LYS A 55 7.26 -24.24 9.43
CA LYS A 55 6.38 -24.94 10.37
C LYS A 55 6.11 -24.01 11.54
N VAL A 56 4.84 -23.65 11.71
CA VAL A 56 4.36 -22.83 12.83
C VAL A 56 3.98 -23.75 13.97
N TYR A 57 4.43 -23.43 15.17
CA TYR A 57 4.08 -24.13 16.40
C TYR A 57 2.99 -23.35 17.12
N ASP A 58 1.92 -24.04 17.54
CA ASP A 58 0.72 -23.41 18.13
C ASP A 58 0.90 -22.93 19.59
N ASN A 59 2.12 -22.86 20.08
CA ASN A 59 2.39 -22.26 21.38
C ASN A 59 2.38 -20.75 21.24
N SER A 60 1.18 -20.15 21.31
CA SER A 60 1.07 -18.71 21.55
C SER A 60 1.46 -18.44 23.01
N ASP A 61 2.57 -17.78 23.23
CA ASP A 61 2.83 -17.15 24.51
C ASP A 61 1.70 -16.11 24.77
N ASN A 62 1.40 -15.79 26.02
CA ASN A 62 0.34 -14.84 26.41
C ASN A 62 0.50 -13.43 25.79
N ASP A 63 1.65 -13.14 25.14
CA ASP A 63 1.98 -11.90 24.45
C ASP A 63 1.65 -11.89 22.95
N GLY A 64 0.97 -12.92 22.43
CA GLY A 64 0.62 -13.04 21.02
C GLY A 64 1.77 -13.41 20.10
N THR A 65 2.94 -13.80 20.61
CA THR A 65 4.06 -14.27 19.78
C THR A 65 3.86 -15.70 19.31
N ARG A 66 4.27 -16.01 18.10
CA ARG A 66 4.29 -17.38 17.56
C ARG A 66 5.70 -17.83 17.24
N ASN A 67 5.97 -19.08 17.56
CA ASN A 67 7.23 -19.74 17.21
C ASN A 67 7.08 -20.43 15.86
N TYR A 68 8.07 -20.29 14.99
CA TYR A 68 8.13 -21.06 13.74
C TYR A 68 9.56 -21.48 13.41
N LYS A 69 9.67 -22.49 12.56
CA LYS A 69 10.93 -23.02 12.05
C LYS A 69 10.94 -22.96 10.54
N ILE A 70 12.00 -22.42 9.96
CA ILE A 70 12.24 -22.49 8.52
C ILE A 70 12.53 -23.93 8.14
N LEU A 71 11.72 -24.51 7.26
CA LEU A 71 11.90 -25.89 6.80
C LEU A 71 12.83 -25.95 5.58
N CYS A 72 12.56 -25.14 4.58
CA CYS A 72 13.36 -25.06 3.36
C CYS A 72 13.08 -23.76 2.61
N GLU A 73 14.03 -23.34 1.78
CA GLU A 73 13.78 -22.37 0.71
C GLU A 73 13.01 -23.08 -0.42
N ILE A 74 11.99 -22.42 -0.96
CA ILE A 74 11.20 -22.97 -2.04
C ILE A 74 11.90 -22.71 -3.36
N ASN A 75 12.28 -23.78 -4.04
CA ASN A 75 12.71 -23.70 -5.43
C ASN A 75 11.48 -23.66 -6.34
N TYR A 76 11.28 -22.53 -6.99
CA TYR A 76 10.13 -22.33 -7.89
C TYR A 76 10.01 -23.37 -9.02
N LYS A 77 11.13 -23.94 -9.49
CA LYS A 77 11.10 -25.02 -10.50
C LYS A 77 10.42 -26.29 -9.98
N ASN A 78 10.59 -26.59 -8.71
CA ASN A 78 9.96 -27.75 -8.08
C ASN A 78 8.46 -27.59 -7.86
N LEU A 79 7.97 -26.32 -7.82
CA LEU A 79 6.55 -26.03 -7.66
C LEU A 79 5.72 -26.28 -8.91
N LEU A 80 6.34 -26.36 -10.10
CA LEU A 80 5.62 -26.67 -11.36
C LEU A 80 4.92 -28.02 -11.32
N ASN A 81 5.44 -28.97 -10.57
CA ASN A 81 4.89 -30.31 -10.40
C ASN A 81 4.05 -30.48 -9.13
N SER A 82 3.77 -29.37 -8.41
CA SER A 82 2.93 -29.41 -7.22
C SER A 82 1.47 -29.67 -7.59
N GLU A 83 0.78 -30.47 -6.78
CA GLU A 83 -0.68 -30.65 -6.90
C GLU A 83 -1.43 -29.35 -6.52
N ASN A 84 -0.76 -28.43 -5.82
CA ASN A 84 -1.33 -27.13 -5.45
C ASN A 84 -1.28 -26.16 -6.63
N LYS A 85 -2.47 -25.83 -7.18
CA LYS A 85 -2.62 -24.90 -8.31
C LYS A 85 -1.93 -23.55 -8.09
N ASN A 86 -1.93 -23.05 -6.89
CA ASN A 86 -1.32 -21.77 -6.53
C ASN A 86 0.20 -21.81 -6.62
N GLU A 87 0.81 -22.91 -6.18
CA GLU A 87 2.26 -23.13 -6.30
C GLU A 87 2.68 -23.22 -7.77
N GLN A 88 1.87 -23.88 -8.62
CA GLN A 88 2.10 -23.92 -10.08
C GLN A 88 2.08 -22.52 -10.68
N ILE A 89 1.10 -21.68 -10.30
CA ILE A 89 0.98 -20.29 -10.80
C ILE A 89 2.21 -19.47 -10.38
N MET A 90 2.64 -19.56 -9.12
CA MET A 90 3.84 -18.85 -8.64
C MET A 90 5.09 -19.26 -9.42
N SER A 91 5.27 -20.54 -9.60
CA SER A 91 6.37 -21.08 -10.40
C SER A 91 6.34 -20.55 -11.83
N ALA A 92 5.18 -20.59 -12.48
CA ALA A 92 5.01 -20.11 -13.83
C ALA A 92 5.36 -18.62 -13.97
N ILE A 93 4.98 -17.80 -13.02
CA ILE A 93 5.29 -16.37 -13.01
C ILE A 93 6.79 -16.13 -12.89
N LYS A 94 7.44 -16.76 -11.93
CA LYS A 94 8.89 -16.58 -11.69
C LYS A 94 9.74 -17.15 -12.81
N ASN A 95 9.35 -18.30 -13.38
CA ASN A 95 10.10 -18.95 -14.46
C ASN A 95 9.62 -18.52 -15.86
N LYS A 96 8.58 -17.67 -15.96
CA LYS A 96 7.97 -17.22 -17.22
C LYS A 96 7.50 -18.40 -18.11
N GLU A 97 6.89 -19.41 -17.49
CA GLU A 97 6.45 -20.63 -18.18
C GLU A 97 5.28 -20.37 -19.12
N GLU A 98 5.59 -20.37 -20.44
CA GLU A 98 4.64 -19.98 -21.48
C GLU A 98 3.36 -20.80 -21.51
N SER A 99 3.46 -22.11 -21.31
CA SER A 99 2.30 -23.01 -21.38
C SER A 99 1.26 -22.70 -20.32
N ILE A 100 1.72 -22.35 -19.12
CA ILE A 100 0.85 -21.99 -17.99
C ILE A 100 0.34 -20.55 -18.16
N LEU A 101 1.20 -19.60 -18.51
CA LEU A 101 0.81 -18.21 -18.74
C LEU A 101 -0.24 -18.08 -19.85
N LYS A 102 -0.12 -18.91 -20.92
CA LYS A 102 -1.12 -18.98 -21.99
C LYS A 102 -2.49 -19.46 -21.48
N LYS A 103 -2.52 -20.43 -20.57
CA LYS A 103 -3.78 -20.90 -19.95
C LYS A 103 -4.37 -19.85 -19.01
N LEU A 104 -3.53 -19.16 -18.24
CA LEU A 104 -3.96 -18.14 -17.29
C LEU A 104 -4.58 -16.92 -18.00
N ILE A 105 -4.02 -16.47 -19.14
CA ILE A 105 -4.58 -15.34 -19.88
C ILE A 105 -5.92 -15.65 -20.54
N GLN A 106 -6.23 -16.93 -20.75
CA GLN A 106 -7.52 -17.39 -21.26
C GLN A 106 -8.56 -17.60 -20.17
N SER A 107 -8.17 -17.44 -18.90
CA SER A 107 -9.06 -17.57 -17.76
C SER A 107 -9.87 -16.29 -17.58
N ASP A 108 -11.15 -16.42 -17.24
CA ASP A 108 -12.02 -15.28 -16.87
C ASP A 108 -11.77 -14.78 -15.44
N LYS A 109 -10.80 -15.40 -14.72
CA LYS A 109 -10.52 -15.06 -13.32
C LYS A 109 -9.51 -13.93 -13.21
N CYS A 110 -9.91 -12.85 -12.52
CA CYS A 110 -9.05 -11.69 -12.28
C CYS A 110 -7.67 -12.07 -11.71
N ASN A 111 -7.61 -12.99 -10.76
CA ASN A 111 -6.35 -13.42 -10.14
C ASN A 111 -5.40 -14.09 -11.15
N ASP A 112 -5.92 -14.87 -12.06
CA ASP A 112 -5.12 -15.54 -13.09
C ASP A 112 -4.48 -14.50 -14.04
N ILE A 113 -5.27 -13.50 -14.48
CA ILE A 113 -4.77 -12.42 -15.34
C ILE A 113 -3.79 -11.51 -14.60
N MET A 114 -4.06 -11.18 -13.33
CA MET A 114 -3.10 -10.45 -12.50
C MET A 114 -1.76 -11.18 -12.38
N ALA A 115 -1.78 -12.51 -12.27
CA ALA A 115 -0.58 -13.33 -12.26
C ALA A 115 0.21 -13.19 -13.59
N VAL A 116 -0.48 -13.16 -14.72
CA VAL A 116 0.13 -12.92 -16.05
C VAL A 116 0.75 -11.52 -16.12
N ILE A 117 0.03 -10.48 -15.65
CA ILE A 117 0.57 -9.11 -15.62
C ILE A 117 1.86 -9.06 -14.78
N LYS A 118 1.85 -9.69 -13.60
CA LYS A 118 3.02 -9.73 -12.71
C LYS A 118 4.21 -10.46 -13.32
N SER A 119 4.00 -11.50 -14.13
CA SER A 119 5.07 -12.21 -14.85
C SER A 119 5.95 -11.28 -15.70
N GLY A 120 5.38 -10.18 -16.21
CA GLY A 120 6.07 -9.20 -17.03
C GLY A 120 6.40 -9.70 -18.45
N VAL A 121 5.83 -10.80 -18.91
CA VAL A 121 6.07 -11.32 -20.26
C VAL A 121 5.37 -10.45 -21.30
N HIS A 122 6.13 -9.66 -22.06
CA HIS A 122 5.64 -8.59 -22.93
C HIS A 122 4.51 -9.01 -23.87
N LYS A 123 4.63 -10.15 -24.54
CA LYS A 123 3.60 -10.63 -25.49
C LYS A 123 2.22 -10.85 -24.83
N TYR A 124 2.18 -11.22 -23.55
CA TYR A 124 0.92 -11.38 -22.81
C TYR A 124 0.41 -10.06 -22.29
N LEU A 125 1.30 -9.13 -21.90
CA LEU A 125 0.90 -7.78 -21.53
C LEU A 125 0.28 -7.04 -22.72
N ASP A 126 0.79 -7.28 -23.93
CA ASP A 126 0.24 -6.69 -25.16
C ASP A 126 -1.17 -7.21 -25.44
N LYS A 127 -1.38 -8.52 -25.30
CA LYS A 127 -2.73 -9.12 -25.41
C LYS A 127 -3.73 -8.56 -24.41
N ILE A 128 -3.29 -8.26 -23.18
CA ILE A 128 -4.15 -7.64 -22.16
C ILE A 128 -4.46 -6.19 -22.59
N ALA A 129 -3.49 -5.43 -23.08
CA ALA A 129 -3.69 -4.08 -23.57
C ALA A 129 -4.64 -4.01 -24.78
N GLU A 130 -4.61 -5.04 -25.64
CA GLU A 130 -5.50 -5.16 -26.80
C GLU A 130 -6.91 -5.70 -26.45
N SER A 131 -7.14 -6.10 -25.21
CA SER A 131 -8.44 -6.63 -24.78
C SER A 131 -9.47 -5.50 -24.58
N GLU A 132 -10.75 -5.85 -24.64
CA GLU A 132 -11.85 -4.92 -24.33
C GLU A 132 -12.07 -4.75 -22.82
N ASN A 133 -11.36 -5.52 -22.00
CA ASN A 133 -11.56 -5.52 -20.55
C ASN A 133 -10.84 -4.33 -19.88
N LYS A 134 -11.59 -3.24 -19.69
CA LYS A 134 -11.10 -1.99 -19.09
C LYS A 134 -10.48 -2.19 -17.71
N PHE A 135 -11.04 -3.08 -16.90
CA PHE A 135 -10.52 -3.38 -15.57
C PHE A 135 -9.11 -3.99 -15.63
N MET A 136 -8.87 -4.93 -16.56
CA MET A 136 -7.57 -5.54 -16.75
C MET A 136 -6.53 -4.56 -17.29
N ILE A 137 -6.95 -3.66 -18.18
CA ILE A 137 -6.10 -2.57 -18.69
C ILE A 137 -5.71 -1.64 -17.54
N ALA A 138 -6.64 -1.24 -16.67
CA ALA A 138 -6.34 -0.43 -15.51
C ALA A 138 -5.31 -1.12 -14.57
N PHE A 139 -5.46 -2.42 -14.32
CA PHE A 139 -4.48 -3.21 -13.57
C PHE A 139 -3.12 -3.30 -14.25
N LEU A 140 -3.09 -3.47 -15.57
CA LEU A 140 -1.84 -3.47 -16.35
C LEU A 140 -1.10 -2.15 -16.16
N ILE A 141 -1.80 -1.03 -16.29
CA ILE A 141 -1.22 0.31 -16.10
C ILE A 141 -0.72 0.47 -14.66
N LYS A 142 -1.55 0.15 -13.67
CA LYS A 142 -1.20 0.23 -12.24
C LYS A 142 0.06 -0.55 -11.89
N LEU A 143 0.22 -1.76 -12.43
CA LEU A 143 1.30 -2.67 -12.03
C LEU A 143 2.56 -2.55 -12.89
N LYS A 144 2.45 -2.06 -14.11
CA LYS A 144 3.57 -2.01 -15.07
C LYS A 144 3.89 -0.62 -15.57
N GLY A 145 2.91 0.26 -15.74
CA GLY A 145 3.09 1.64 -16.18
C GLY A 145 3.91 1.77 -17.47
N ARG A 146 3.76 0.83 -18.43
CA ARG A 146 4.56 0.86 -19.67
C ARG A 146 4.20 2.09 -20.50
N ASN A 147 5.21 2.81 -20.99
CA ASN A 147 5.00 4.05 -21.76
C ASN A 147 4.03 3.88 -22.93
N LYS A 148 4.12 2.79 -23.68
CA LYS A 148 3.20 2.52 -24.79
C LYS A 148 1.74 2.37 -24.38
N ASP A 149 1.48 1.74 -23.22
CA ASP A 149 0.13 1.57 -22.71
C ASP A 149 -0.43 2.91 -22.23
N LEU A 150 0.39 3.71 -21.53
CA LEU A 150 0.01 5.05 -21.10
C LEU A 150 -0.32 5.94 -22.30
N ASP A 151 0.52 5.93 -23.35
CA ASP A 151 0.29 6.72 -24.58
C ASP A 151 -0.98 6.27 -25.32
N ASN A 152 -1.28 4.98 -25.34
CA ASN A 152 -2.48 4.44 -26.00
C ASN A 152 -3.78 4.78 -25.26
N PHE A 153 -3.73 4.84 -23.92
CA PHE A 153 -4.94 4.93 -23.09
C PHE A 153 -5.18 6.31 -22.47
N ILE A 154 -4.27 7.28 -22.61
CA ILE A 154 -4.41 8.62 -22.01
C ILE A 154 -5.72 9.32 -22.41
N ASN A 155 -6.19 9.11 -23.63
CA ASN A 155 -7.40 9.71 -24.17
C ASN A 155 -8.63 8.77 -24.11
N CYS A 156 -8.54 7.60 -23.47
CA CYS A 156 -9.67 6.69 -23.37
C CYS A 156 -10.79 7.30 -22.50
N ASP A 157 -12.02 6.90 -22.77
CA ASP A 157 -13.17 7.30 -21.96
C ASP A 157 -13.41 6.28 -20.84
N ASN A 158 -12.47 6.19 -19.91
CA ASN A 158 -12.59 5.33 -18.73
C ASN A 158 -11.87 5.97 -17.53
N ASP A 159 -12.64 6.26 -16.50
CA ASP A 159 -12.19 6.98 -15.32
C ASP A 159 -11.11 6.22 -14.53
N GLU A 160 -11.28 4.92 -14.36
CA GLU A 160 -10.32 4.09 -13.63
C GLU A 160 -8.97 4.04 -14.36
N ILE A 161 -8.96 3.90 -15.68
CA ILE A 161 -7.74 3.91 -16.49
C ILE A 161 -7.03 5.25 -16.36
N LYS A 162 -7.76 6.38 -16.49
CA LYS A 162 -7.20 7.73 -16.33
C LYS A 162 -6.60 7.93 -14.93
N CYS A 163 -7.31 7.47 -13.90
CA CYS A 163 -6.84 7.49 -12.52
C CYS A 163 -5.53 6.72 -12.36
N GLN A 164 -5.41 5.52 -12.92
CA GLN A 164 -4.18 4.74 -12.86
C GLN A 164 -3.04 5.37 -13.66
N ILE A 165 -3.31 6.03 -14.80
CA ILE A 165 -2.31 6.79 -15.57
C ILE A 165 -1.80 7.97 -14.71
N ALA A 166 -2.69 8.71 -14.05
CA ALA A 166 -2.30 9.77 -13.13
C ALA A 166 -1.42 9.26 -11.99
N ASN A 167 -1.76 8.11 -11.40
CA ASN A 167 -0.98 7.50 -10.32
C ASN A 167 0.43 7.06 -10.74
N VAL A 168 0.66 6.76 -12.02
CA VAL A 168 2.02 6.50 -12.55
C VAL A 168 2.87 7.78 -12.51
N GLY A 169 2.25 8.96 -12.62
CA GLY A 169 2.88 10.25 -12.38
C GLY A 169 3.76 10.78 -13.51
N ARG A 170 3.64 10.29 -14.74
CA ARG A 170 4.40 10.77 -15.87
C ARG A 170 3.99 12.22 -16.23
N HIS A 171 4.94 13.18 -16.22
CA HIS A 171 4.65 14.62 -16.32
C HIS A 171 3.72 15.00 -17.49
N LYS A 172 3.97 14.47 -18.71
CA LYS A 172 3.15 14.75 -19.88
C LYS A 172 1.70 14.30 -19.71
N ASP A 173 1.47 13.19 -19.01
CA ASP A 173 0.13 12.66 -18.79
C ASP A 173 -0.61 13.47 -17.72
N LEU A 174 0.10 13.88 -16.67
CA LEU A 174 -0.45 14.75 -15.65
C LEU A 174 -0.88 16.11 -16.25
N ASP A 175 -0.11 16.65 -17.22
CA ASP A 175 -0.47 17.90 -17.91
C ASP A 175 -1.75 17.77 -18.75
N ILE A 176 -2.02 16.60 -19.29
CA ILE A 176 -3.28 16.29 -19.98
C ILE A 176 -4.43 16.11 -18.98
N LEU A 177 -4.21 15.27 -17.98
CA LEU A 177 -5.26 14.83 -17.05
C LEU A 177 -5.72 15.93 -16.11
N ILE A 178 -4.85 16.89 -15.72
CA ILE A 178 -5.23 18.04 -14.89
C ILE A 178 -6.25 18.96 -15.59
N ASN A 179 -6.29 18.94 -16.93
CA ASN A 179 -7.22 19.70 -17.73
C ASN A 179 -8.44 18.87 -18.17
N SER A 180 -8.52 17.62 -17.78
CA SER A 180 -9.66 16.75 -18.06
C SER A 180 -10.86 17.16 -17.19
N ARG A 181 -12.07 16.78 -17.64
CA ARG A 181 -13.28 16.91 -16.80
C ARG A 181 -13.47 15.73 -15.85
N ASN A 182 -12.45 14.86 -15.75
CA ASN A 182 -12.53 13.66 -14.94
C ASN A 182 -12.09 13.96 -13.50
N PHE A 183 -13.05 13.98 -12.60
CA PHE A 183 -12.84 14.24 -11.19
C PHE A 183 -11.80 13.32 -10.54
N TYR A 184 -11.88 11.99 -10.76
CA TYR A 184 -10.96 11.02 -10.15
C TYR A 184 -9.54 11.15 -10.71
N ALA A 185 -9.40 11.46 -12.00
CA ALA A 185 -8.09 11.70 -12.60
C ALA A 185 -7.45 12.97 -12.02
N ILE A 186 -8.19 14.06 -11.90
CA ILE A 186 -7.71 15.32 -11.28
C ILE A 186 -7.26 15.05 -9.83
N HIS A 187 -8.09 14.38 -9.03
CA HIS A 187 -7.74 14.00 -7.67
C HIS A 187 -6.41 13.20 -7.60
N SER A 188 -6.21 12.26 -8.52
CA SER A 188 -4.95 11.50 -8.60
C SER A 188 -3.78 12.34 -9.06
N VAL A 189 -3.99 13.31 -9.97
CA VAL A 189 -2.95 14.27 -10.39
C VAL A 189 -2.50 15.12 -9.22
N LEU A 190 -3.44 15.67 -8.44
CA LEU A 190 -3.11 16.51 -7.29
C LEU A 190 -2.31 15.77 -6.22
N LYS A 191 -2.58 14.48 -6.00
CA LYS A 191 -1.79 13.62 -5.11
C LYS A 191 -0.32 13.46 -5.50
N ASN A 192 0.05 13.73 -6.76
CA ASN A 192 1.45 13.72 -7.18
C ASN A 192 2.24 14.92 -6.64
N GLY A 193 1.58 15.93 -6.06
CA GLY A 193 2.22 17.04 -5.36
C GLY A 193 2.92 18.05 -6.25
N ARG A 194 2.62 18.12 -7.56
CA ARG A 194 3.21 19.15 -8.43
C ARG A 194 2.59 20.52 -8.11
N SER A 195 3.42 21.47 -7.68
CA SER A 195 2.96 22.80 -7.25
C SER A 195 2.12 23.51 -8.31
N LYS A 196 2.51 23.44 -9.60
CA LYS A 196 1.74 24.08 -10.68
C LYS A 196 0.31 23.56 -10.82
N ASP A 197 0.08 22.29 -10.51
CA ASP A 197 -1.25 21.67 -10.60
C ASP A 197 -2.08 22.06 -9.37
N ILE A 198 -1.44 22.04 -8.20
CA ILE A 198 -2.08 22.41 -6.95
C ILE A 198 -2.46 23.89 -6.97
N ASP A 199 -1.52 24.79 -7.33
CA ASP A 199 -1.76 26.23 -7.37
C ASP A 199 -2.99 26.60 -8.24
N LYS A 200 -3.18 25.89 -9.35
CA LYS A 200 -4.35 26.04 -10.21
C LYS A 200 -5.69 25.79 -9.50
N TYR A 201 -5.71 24.82 -8.57
CA TYR A 201 -6.92 24.43 -7.84
C TYR A 201 -7.05 25.13 -6.48
N MET A 202 -5.98 25.79 -6.00
CA MET A 202 -6.03 26.61 -4.78
C MET A 202 -6.80 27.92 -4.97
N GLU A 203 -7.00 28.36 -6.21
CA GLU A 203 -7.84 29.55 -6.52
C GLU A 203 -9.32 29.28 -6.27
N ASP A 204 -9.75 28.02 -6.21
CA ASP A 204 -11.13 27.56 -6.06
C ASP A 204 -11.23 26.60 -4.85
N ILE A 205 -10.80 27.10 -3.68
CA ILE A 205 -10.64 26.32 -2.41
C ILE A 205 -11.97 25.76 -1.87
N ASP A 206 -13.12 26.26 -2.34
CA ASP A 206 -14.44 25.85 -1.83
C ASP A 206 -14.81 24.39 -2.19
N ASP A 207 -14.07 23.73 -3.08
CA ASP A 207 -14.26 22.32 -3.39
C ASP A 207 -13.50 21.42 -2.41
N CYS A 208 -14.19 21.01 -1.33
CA CYS A 208 -13.62 20.15 -0.27
C CYS A 208 -13.03 18.82 -0.75
N PHE A 209 -13.40 18.35 -1.93
CA PHE A 209 -12.89 17.08 -2.48
C PHE A 209 -11.42 17.16 -2.86
N TYR A 210 -11.00 18.27 -3.48
CA TYR A 210 -9.60 18.43 -3.89
C TYR A 210 -8.70 18.79 -2.70
N CYS A 211 -9.23 19.51 -1.72
CA CYS A 211 -8.49 19.92 -0.51
C CYS A 211 -7.88 18.73 0.22
N SER A 212 -8.64 17.67 0.46
CA SER A 212 -8.12 16.46 1.10
C SER A 212 -6.94 15.82 0.33
N SER A 213 -6.96 15.91 -1.01
CA SER A 213 -5.85 15.38 -1.83
C SER A 213 -4.60 16.23 -1.72
N ILE A 214 -4.78 17.56 -1.70
CA ILE A 214 -3.69 18.52 -1.56
C ILE A 214 -3.05 18.39 -0.19
N ILE A 215 -3.85 18.33 0.88
CA ILE A 215 -3.36 18.14 2.25
C ILE A 215 -2.53 16.85 2.36
N LYS A 216 -2.98 15.75 1.74
CA LYS A 216 -2.25 14.46 1.74
C LYS A 216 -0.89 14.51 1.04
N THR A 217 -0.57 15.55 0.28
CA THR A 217 0.78 15.73 -0.26
C THR A 217 1.81 16.09 0.81
N GLY A 218 1.37 16.62 1.95
CA GLY A 218 2.22 17.07 3.05
C GLY A 218 3.07 18.30 2.74
N ILE A 219 2.75 19.06 1.68
CA ILE A 219 3.54 20.24 1.28
C ILE A 219 3.23 21.41 2.20
N ASP A 220 4.24 21.90 2.91
CA ASP A 220 4.13 22.91 3.96
C ASP A 220 3.30 24.14 3.57
N LYS A 221 3.61 24.75 2.41
CA LYS A 221 2.92 25.99 1.99
C LYS A 221 1.40 25.82 1.86
N TYR A 222 0.91 24.63 1.52
CA TYR A 222 -0.52 24.34 1.40
C TYR A 222 -1.11 23.99 2.76
N LEU A 223 -0.39 23.23 3.59
CA LEU A 223 -0.82 22.95 4.96
C LEU A 223 -1.00 24.24 5.75
N ASP A 224 -0.10 25.24 5.60
CA ASP A 224 -0.21 26.55 6.23
C ASP A 224 -1.47 27.33 5.83
N ILE A 225 -1.96 27.11 4.61
CA ILE A 225 -3.25 27.70 4.16
C ILE A 225 -4.42 26.98 4.81
N PHE A 226 -4.41 25.63 4.82
CA PHE A 226 -5.54 24.85 5.31
C PHE A 226 -5.68 24.88 6.83
N ILE A 227 -4.60 24.98 7.61
CA ILE A 227 -4.68 25.08 9.08
C ILE A 227 -5.40 26.35 9.54
N ASN A 228 -5.34 27.40 8.72
CA ASN A 228 -5.94 28.71 9.00
C ASN A 228 -7.28 28.93 8.25
N ASN A 229 -7.78 27.93 7.52
CA ASN A 229 -9.03 28.05 6.75
C ASN A 229 -10.25 27.90 7.67
N GLU A 230 -11.35 28.59 7.34
CA GLU A 230 -12.62 28.48 8.07
C GLU A 230 -13.26 27.08 7.95
N ASN A 231 -12.98 26.36 6.88
CA ASN A 231 -13.38 24.97 6.73
C ASN A 231 -12.53 24.07 7.63
N ASP A 232 -13.16 23.13 8.32
CA ASP A 232 -12.47 22.26 9.28
C ASP A 232 -11.75 21.11 8.58
N TYR A 233 -10.47 21.29 8.26
CA TYR A 233 -9.57 20.26 7.73
C TYR A 233 -8.70 19.61 8.81
N SER A 234 -8.98 19.84 10.09
CA SER A 234 -8.16 19.40 11.22
C SER A 234 -7.83 17.92 11.18
N LEU A 235 -8.80 17.04 10.85
CA LEU A 235 -8.59 15.59 10.74
C LEU A 235 -7.60 15.20 9.64
N ASN A 236 -7.62 15.91 8.52
CA ASN A 236 -6.71 15.63 7.41
C ASN A 236 -5.29 16.13 7.69
N ILE A 237 -5.18 17.27 8.37
CA ILE A 237 -3.90 17.94 8.69
C ILE A 237 -3.18 17.19 9.80
N VAL A 238 -3.89 16.77 10.85
CA VAL A 238 -3.29 16.07 12.00
C VAL A 238 -2.63 14.75 11.57
N GLU A 239 -3.15 14.08 10.54
CA GLU A 239 -2.57 12.86 9.98
C GLU A 239 -1.18 13.08 9.37
N GLN A 240 -0.83 14.31 8.97
CA GLN A 240 0.49 14.64 8.40
C GLN A 240 1.59 14.73 9.47
N GLY A 241 1.22 14.91 10.73
CA GLY A 241 2.15 14.87 11.87
C GLY A 241 3.16 16.03 11.95
N ARG A 242 2.95 17.12 11.21
CA ARG A 242 3.83 18.29 11.23
C ARG A 242 3.71 19.00 12.58
N LYS A 243 4.83 19.14 13.32
CA LYS A 243 4.81 19.62 14.73
C LYS A 243 4.10 20.95 14.88
N CYS A 244 4.36 21.94 14.01
CA CYS A 244 3.71 23.26 14.10
C CYS A 244 2.18 23.20 13.96
N ASP A 245 1.64 22.26 13.18
CA ASP A 245 0.20 22.05 13.09
C ASP A 245 -0.34 21.37 14.34
N LEU A 246 0.40 20.40 14.86
CA LEU A 246 0.03 19.70 16.09
C LEU A 246 0.03 20.66 17.29
N ASP A 247 0.94 21.66 17.33
CA ASP A 247 0.95 22.72 18.35
C ASP A 247 -0.36 23.52 18.36
N VAL A 248 -1.01 23.70 17.21
CA VAL A 248 -2.34 24.31 17.08
C VAL A 248 -3.45 23.32 17.42
N LEU A 249 -3.37 22.10 16.83
CA LEU A 249 -4.43 21.10 16.88
C LEU A 249 -4.57 20.42 18.24
N VAL A 250 -3.56 20.49 19.12
CA VAL A 250 -3.66 20.02 20.51
C VAL A 250 -4.78 20.70 21.27
N HIS A 251 -5.17 21.91 20.89
CA HIS A 251 -6.27 22.71 21.45
C HIS A 251 -7.60 22.54 20.70
N ASN A 252 -7.67 21.70 19.68
CA ASN A 252 -8.89 21.47 18.90
C ASN A 252 -10.02 20.91 19.80
N LYS A 253 -11.27 21.22 19.45
CA LYS A 253 -12.45 20.74 20.21
C LYS A 253 -12.80 19.29 19.88
N ASP A 254 -12.40 18.79 18.70
CA ASP A 254 -12.67 17.43 18.26
C ASP A 254 -11.75 16.44 19.02
N LYS A 255 -12.38 15.49 19.70
CA LYS A 255 -11.69 14.45 20.48
C LYS A 255 -10.84 13.54 19.59
N LEU A 256 -11.30 13.23 18.37
CA LEU A 256 -10.56 12.37 17.45
C LEU A 256 -9.28 13.05 16.98
N VAL A 257 -9.33 14.36 16.68
CA VAL A 257 -8.13 15.16 16.36
C VAL A 257 -7.12 15.06 17.52
N LYS A 258 -7.56 15.24 18.77
CA LYS A 258 -6.70 15.14 19.95
C LYS A 258 -6.12 13.73 20.16
N GLU A 259 -6.89 12.68 19.92
CA GLU A 259 -6.40 11.29 19.99
C GLU A 259 -5.28 11.06 18.97
N ILE A 260 -5.41 11.61 17.75
CA ILE A 260 -4.38 11.50 16.72
C ILE A 260 -3.15 12.35 17.13
N VAL A 261 -3.34 13.59 17.63
CA VAL A 261 -2.23 14.41 18.19
C VAL A 261 -1.45 13.63 19.26
N ALA A 262 -2.17 12.99 20.20
CA ALA A 262 -1.54 12.16 21.22
C ALA A 262 -0.74 11.00 20.62
N SER A 263 -1.22 10.39 19.54
CA SER A 263 -0.56 9.25 18.89
C SER A 263 0.81 9.60 18.27
N HIS A 264 1.04 10.87 17.92
CA HIS A 264 2.35 11.36 17.44
C HIS A 264 3.41 11.39 18.55
N GLY A 265 3.01 11.40 19.83
CA GLY A 265 3.89 11.16 20.97
C GLY A 265 4.86 12.28 21.33
N PHE A 266 4.60 13.55 20.98
CA PHE A 266 5.38 14.69 21.43
C PHE A 266 5.06 15.02 22.90
N ASP A 267 6.08 15.08 23.77
CA ASP A 267 5.91 15.19 25.21
C ASP A 267 5.12 16.44 25.62
N ASP A 268 5.39 17.59 25.02
CA ASP A 268 4.67 18.84 25.23
C ASP A 268 3.18 18.74 24.93
N HIS A 269 2.80 18.02 23.87
CA HIS A 269 1.39 17.76 23.55
C HIS A 269 0.75 16.76 24.51
N LEU A 270 1.48 15.70 24.89
CA LEU A 270 1.00 14.73 25.85
C LEU A 270 0.72 15.37 27.21
N ASP A 271 1.58 16.28 27.67
CA ASP A 271 1.40 17.01 28.95
C ASP A 271 0.19 17.95 28.93
N ILE A 272 -0.16 18.51 27.77
CA ILE A 272 -1.37 19.33 27.60
C ILE A 272 -2.60 18.43 27.65
N LEU A 273 -2.60 17.35 26.88
CA LEU A 273 -3.75 16.47 26.70
C LEU A 273 -4.08 15.65 27.95
N GLU A 274 -3.07 15.28 28.75
CA GLU A 274 -3.26 14.56 30.02
C GLU A 274 -4.15 15.33 30.99
N LYS A 275 -4.07 16.66 31.00
CA LYS A 275 -4.86 17.56 31.89
C LYS A 275 -6.37 17.53 31.53
N GLU A 276 -6.74 17.08 30.37
CA GLU A 276 -8.14 17.04 29.92
C GLU A 276 -8.91 15.85 30.47
N ASN A 277 -8.26 14.90 31.14
CA ASN A 277 -8.86 13.72 31.78
C ASN A 277 -9.69 12.83 30.83
N ASN A 278 -9.32 12.74 29.56
CA ASN A 278 -9.98 11.90 28.57
C ASN A 278 -9.44 10.47 28.64
N TYR A 279 -10.35 9.50 28.85
CA TYR A 279 -9.98 8.08 29.02
C TYR A 279 -9.16 7.51 27.86
N ASN A 280 -9.59 7.72 26.59
CA ASN A 280 -8.90 7.19 25.42
C ASN A 280 -7.51 7.81 25.25
N ILE A 281 -7.43 9.14 25.40
CA ILE A 281 -6.17 9.88 25.32
C ILE A 281 -5.20 9.39 26.39
N ASN A 282 -5.67 9.22 27.63
CA ASN A 282 -4.84 8.73 28.73
C ASN A 282 -4.34 7.30 28.48
N GLN A 283 -5.11 6.44 27.84
CA GLN A 283 -4.63 5.12 27.41
C GLN A 283 -3.49 5.21 26.38
N ILE A 284 -3.60 6.12 25.39
CA ILE A 284 -2.55 6.36 24.41
C ILE A 284 -1.28 6.87 25.10
N ILE A 285 -1.42 7.87 25.97
CA ILE A 285 -0.30 8.47 26.73
C ILE A 285 0.43 7.40 27.56
N ASN A 286 -0.32 6.61 28.34
CA ASN A 286 0.26 5.55 29.18
C ASN A 286 1.00 4.49 28.34
N LYS A 287 0.43 4.10 27.19
CA LYS A 287 1.08 3.16 26.26
C LYS A 287 2.38 3.70 25.68
N LEU A 288 2.45 5.00 25.38
CA LEU A 288 3.64 5.63 24.80
C LEU A 288 4.73 5.83 25.85
N ARG A 289 4.37 6.31 27.06
CA ARG A 289 5.32 6.49 28.17
C ARG A 289 5.85 5.15 28.70
N GLY A 290 5.00 4.16 28.89
CA GLY A 290 5.42 2.82 29.32
C GLY A 290 6.30 2.06 28.31
N LYS A 291 6.31 2.46 27.04
CA LYS A 291 7.27 1.93 26.05
C LYS A 291 8.65 2.61 26.11
N ARG A 292 8.75 3.80 26.68
CA ARG A 292 10.02 4.54 26.81
C ARG A 292 10.81 4.12 28.05
N ASP A 293 10.14 3.51 29.03
CA ASP A 293 10.74 3.06 30.29
C ASP A 293 11.30 1.60 30.22
N LEU A 294 11.21 0.96 29.06
CA LEU A 294 11.74 -0.37 28.73
C LEU A 294 12.93 -0.27 27.76
#